data_ed62e680fd676fc458fb2b5b921c7266
#
_entry.id   ed62e680fd676fc458fb2b5b921c7266
#
_cell.length_a   1.000
_cell.length_b   1.000
_cell.length_c   1.000
_cell.angle_alpha   90.00
_cell.angle_beta   90.00
_cell.angle_gamma   90.00
#
_symmetry.space_group_name_H-M   'P 1'
#
loop_
_entity.id
_entity.type
_entity.pdbx_description
1 polymer ?
#
loop_
_entity_poly.entity_id
_entity_poly.type
_entity_poly.pdbx_seq_one_letter_code
_entity_poly.pdbx_strand_id
1 'polypeptide(L)'
;MGLFDRFKKQDCEICGKEVGMFGYKKLEDGEICKDCVKLLSPWFEDRRHATVAQIKEQIAYRERNAKELENFTISRQIGKEEYMMYIEEVDGIPTRFFVTNHSDYKAENPDIISFKDVISCITDVDVRDEEMKQRNSEGQMVSYHPPRYKHHHDFYIKMEIRNNPYFNEIKFRINGSDIILETEGDVGGGIGGAVLAGVLQGVGVSTVGAQANSPRNYSENRRYTECTTICKKIEQAVEDGKRGVLSAAVTPAAPVQPVQEAPKPKFCPNCGAPYEGGKFCQNCGSKM
;
A
#
# COMPACT_ATOMS: atom_id res chain seq x y z
N MET A 1 17.21 24.11 -41.51
CA MET A 1 17.78 23.28 -40.43
C MET A 1 18.11 21.94 -41.04
N GLY A 2 19.41 21.61 -41.13
CA GLY A 2 19.89 20.43 -41.86
C GLY A 2 19.64 19.14 -41.08
N LEU A 3 19.41 18.06 -41.79
CA LEU A 3 19.19 16.70 -41.24
C LEU A 3 20.37 16.24 -40.35
N PHE A 4 21.54 16.85 -40.50
CA PHE A 4 22.78 16.53 -39.78
C PHE A 4 22.89 17.17 -38.40
N ASP A 5 22.10 18.19 -38.05
CA ASP A 5 22.08 18.76 -36.70
C ASP A 5 21.47 17.81 -35.62
N ARG A 6 20.74 16.78 -36.06
CA ARG A 6 20.17 15.74 -35.17
C ARG A 6 21.20 14.73 -34.66
N PHE A 7 22.43 14.73 -35.18
CA PHE A 7 23.46 13.75 -34.81
C PHE A 7 24.57 14.38 -33.93
N LYS A 8 24.37 15.61 -33.43
CA LYS A 8 25.33 16.21 -32.51
C LYS A 8 25.29 15.40 -31.19
N LYS A 9 26.47 14.97 -30.76
CA LYS A 9 26.71 14.52 -29.42
C LYS A 9 26.44 15.68 -28.47
N GLN A 10 25.83 15.38 -27.35
CA GLN A 10 25.47 16.40 -26.36
C GLN A 10 26.11 16.03 -25.03
N ASP A 11 26.51 17.01 -24.26
CA ASP A 11 27.10 16.83 -22.96
C ASP A 11 25.98 16.80 -21.88
N CYS A 12 26.11 15.93 -20.92
CA CYS A 12 25.22 15.90 -19.76
C CYS A 12 25.49 17.11 -18.86
N GLU A 13 24.51 17.99 -18.66
CA GLU A 13 24.61 19.18 -17.82
C GLU A 13 24.94 18.93 -16.36
N ILE A 14 24.85 17.64 -15.92
CA ILE A 14 25.11 17.23 -14.56
C ILE A 14 26.54 16.71 -14.40
N CYS A 15 26.98 15.76 -15.24
CA CYS A 15 28.28 15.09 -15.08
C CYS A 15 29.28 15.41 -16.21
N GLY A 16 28.91 16.22 -17.23
CA GLY A 16 29.75 16.57 -18.36
C GLY A 16 30.06 15.42 -19.33
N LYS A 17 29.45 14.24 -19.15
CA LYS A 17 29.69 13.08 -20.02
C LYS A 17 29.04 13.34 -21.39
N GLU A 18 29.83 13.17 -22.44
CA GLU A 18 29.34 13.18 -23.81
C GLU A 18 28.44 11.97 -24.06
N VAL A 19 27.22 12.18 -24.55
CA VAL A 19 26.23 11.15 -24.81
C VAL A 19 25.68 11.22 -26.22
N GLY A 20 25.50 10.08 -26.84
CA GLY A 20 24.86 10.00 -28.16
C GLY A 20 23.34 10.21 -28.07
N MET A 21 22.72 10.39 -29.24
CA MET A 21 21.31 10.77 -29.43
C MET A 21 20.27 10.02 -28.57
N PHE A 22 20.51 8.77 -28.18
CA PHE A 22 19.60 7.97 -27.36
C PHE A 22 20.01 7.84 -25.89
N GLY A 23 21.12 8.47 -25.52
CA GLY A 23 21.72 8.39 -24.18
C GLY A 23 21.26 9.45 -23.19
N TYR A 24 20.53 10.46 -23.64
CA TYR A 24 20.09 11.60 -22.83
C TYR A 24 18.58 11.66 -22.66
N LYS A 25 18.17 12.43 -21.67
CA LYS A 25 16.78 12.81 -21.40
C LYS A 25 16.69 14.32 -21.31
N LYS A 26 15.63 14.92 -21.87
CA LYS A 26 15.41 16.37 -21.87
C LYS A 26 14.98 16.88 -20.51
N LEU A 27 15.48 18.05 -20.16
CA LEU A 27 15.04 18.94 -19.09
C LEU A 27 14.38 20.17 -19.72
N GLU A 28 13.95 21.13 -18.91
CA GLU A 28 13.39 22.38 -19.41
C GLU A 28 14.46 23.20 -20.14
N ASP A 29 15.66 23.34 -19.57
CA ASP A 29 16.77 24.20 -20.02
C ASP A 29 18.06 23.43 -20.35
N GLY A 30 18.00 22.08 -20.49
CA GLY A 30 19.19 21.29 -20.78
C GLY A 30 18.93 19.81 -20.97
N GLU A 31 19.96 19.00 -20.79
CA GLU A 31 19.91 17.55 -20.99
C GLU A 31 20.69 16.80 -19.91
N ILE A 32 20.17 15.64 -19.54
CA ILE A 32 20.75 14.76 -18.51
C ILE A 32 20.96 13.35 -19.08
N CYS A 33 22.10 12.72 -18.80
CA CYS A 33 22.36 11.34 -19.21
C CYS A 33 21.54 10.33 -18.37
N LYS A 34 21.36 9.12 -18.91
CA LYS A 34 20.61 8.04 -18.23
C LYS A 34 21.21 7.66 -16.88
N ASP A 35 22.55 7.78 -16.72
CA ASP A 35 23.20 7.44 -15.45
C ASP A 35 22.86 8.49 -14.38
N CYS A 36 22.88 9.78 -14.73
CA CYS A 36 22.46 10.84 -13.81
C CYS A 36 20.96 10.80 -13.49
N VAL A 37 20.11 10.34 -14.42
CA VAL A 37 18.67 10.13 -14.15
C VAL A 37 18.45 9.11 -13.02
N LYS A 38 19.28 8.09 -12.90
CA LYS A 38 19.19 7.09 -11.81
C LYS A 38 19.52 7.65 -10.42
N LEU A 39 20.16 8.81 -10.36
CA LEU A 39 20.45 9.50 -9.10
C LEU A 39 19.22 10.22 -8.54
N LEU A 40 18.20 10.43 -9.35
CA LEU A 40 16.96 11.10 -8.94
C LEU A 40 16.06 10.17 -8.14
N SER A 41 15.09 10.74 -7.43
CA SER A 41 14.04 9.97 -6.78
C SER A 41 13.24 9.18 -7.82
N PRO A 42 12.89 7.90 -7.54
CA PRO A 42 12.02 7.11 -8.41
C PRO A 42 10.60 7.70 -8.50
N TRP A 43 10.21 8.52 -7.52
CA TRP A 43 8.90 9.19 -7.43
C TRP A 43 8.86 10.53 -8.15
N PHE A 44 10.00 11.01 -8.69
CA PHE A 44 10.08 12.27 -9.41
C PHE A 44 9.67 12.11 -10.87
N GLU A 45 8.43 12.39 -11.19
CA GLU A 45 7.86 12.20 -12.53
C GLU A 45 8.07 13.43 -13.46
N ASP A 46 8.08 14.63 -12.88
CA ASP A 46 8.05 15.90 -13.64
C ASP A 46 9.43 16.38 -14.12
N ARG A 47 10.34 15.45 -14.39
CA ARG A 47 11.71 15.77 -14.86
C ARG A 47 11.74 16.66 -16.08
N ARG A 48 10.81 16.54 -17.03
CA ARG A 48 10.82 17.30 -18.29
C ARG A 48 10.62 18.79 -18.10
N HIS A 49 9.95 19.17 -17.03
CA HIS A 49 9.65 20.55 -16.66
C HIS A 49 10.60 21.07 -15.56
N ALA A 50 11.60 20.28 -15.20
CA ALA A 50 12.61 20.68 -14.24
C ALA A 50 13.82 21.28 -14.93
N THR A 51 14.37 22.35 -14.35
CA THR A 51 15.61 22.98 -14.80
C THR A 51 16.83 22.19 -14.33
N VAL A 52 17.97 22.40 -14.97
CA VAL A 52 19.27 21.85 -14.54
C VAL A 52 19.58 22.20 -13.08
N ALA A 53 19.25 23.41 -12.64
CA ALA A 53 19.44 23.84 -11.26
C ALA A 53 18.61 22.99 -10.28
N GLN A 54 17.32 22.78 -10.56
CA GLN A 54 16.43 21.94 -9.75
C GLN A 54 16.88 20.48 -9.70
N ILE A 55 17.42 19.95 -10.81
CA ILE A 55 17.99 18.60 -10.85
C ILE A 55 19.23 18.50 -9.95
N LYS A 56 20.11 19.50 -9.96
CA LYS A 56 21.28 19.53 -9.06
C LYS A 56 20.87 19.59 -7.58
N GLU A 57 19.87 20.38 -7.26
CA GLU A 57 19.29 20.45 -5.90
C GLU A 57 18.70 19.12 -5.47
N GLN A 58 17.99 18.42 -6.37
CA GLN A 58 17.45 17.10 -6.07
C GLN A 58 18.57 16.08 -5.85
N ILE A 59 19.62 16.08 -6.64
CA ILE A 59 20.78 15.18 -6.42
C ILE A 59 21.41 15.45 -5.06
N ALA A 60 21.60 16.72 -4.66
CA ALA A 60 22.10 17.07 -3.35
C ALA A 60 21.14 16.61 -2.21
N TYR A 61 19.82 16.66 -2.44
CA TYR A 61 18.84 16.06 -1.52
C TYR A 61 19.04 14.54 -1.42
N ARG A 62 19.21 13.84 -2.53
CA ARG A 62 19.43 12.39 -2.57
C ARG A 62 20.73 11.98 -1.86
N GLU A 63 21.79 12.79 -1.96
CA GLU A 63 23.04 12.57 -1.21
C GLU A 63 22.85 12.71 0.30
N ARG A 64 22.02 13.66 0.76
CA ARG A 64 21.64 13.76 2.18
C ARG A 64 20.81 12.56 2.61
N ASN A 65 19.83 12.16 1.81
CA ASN A 65 18.98 10.98 2.06
C ASN A 65 19.82 9.71 2.22
N ALA A 66 20.86 9.51 1.38
CA ALA A 66 21.76 8.37 1.49
C ALA A 66 22.48 8.32 2.84
N LYS A 67 22.94 9.48 3.35
CA LYS A 67 23.58 9.57 4.68
C LYS A 67 22.60 9.29 5.82
N GLU A 68 21.35 9.73 5.69
CA GLU A 68 20.30 9.41 6.65
C GLU A 68 19.96 7.92 6.62
N LEU A 69 19.93 7.30 5.43
CA LEU A 69 19.67 5.89 5.25
C LEU A 69 20.73 4.99 5.90
N GLU A 70 21.99 5.43 5.95
CA GLU A 70 23.05 4.72 6.68
C GLU A 70 22.74 4.57 8.17
N ASN A 71 22.06 5.56 8.75
CA ASN A 71 21.71 5.62 10.17
C ASN A 71 20.25 5.19 10.44
N PHE A 72 19.51 4.76 9.40
CA PHE A 72 18.12 4.35 9.55
C PHE A 72 18.03 3.01 10.28
N THR A 73 17.27 2.97 11.37
CA THR A 73 17.06 1.77 12.18
C THR A 73 15.75 1.09 11.78
N ILE A 74 15.85 -0.07 11.13
CA ILE A 74 14.66 -0.85 10.76
C ILE A 74 14.10 -1.52 12.02
N SER A 75 12.96 -1.03 12.50
CA SER A 75 12.24 -1.61 13.64
C SER A 75 11.18 -2.62 13.18
N ARG A 76 10.57 -2.37 12.01
CA ARG A 76 9.52 -3.20 11.44
C ARG A 76 9.54 -3.14 9.92
N GLN A 77 9.04 -4.21 9.29
CA GLN A 77 8.84 -4.25 7.84
C GLN A 77 7.45 -4.80 7.50
N ILE A 78 6.84 -4.26 6.44
CA ILE A 78 5.52 -4.68 5.95
C ILE A 78 5.63 -4.85 4.43
N GLY A 79 5.18 -5.99 3.92
CA GLY A 79 5.23 -6.37 2.51
C GLY A 79 5.61 -7.84 2.38
N LYS A 80 5.67 -8.36 1.14
CA LYS A 80 6.03 -9.76 0.90
C LYS A 80 6.58 -10.03 -0.49
N GLU A 81 5.90 -9.57 -1.55
CA GLU A 81 6.21 -9.99 -2.92
C GLU A 81 6.98 -8.92 -3.71
N GLU A 82 6.40 -7.75 -3.94
CA GLU A 82 6.98 -6.73 -4.81
C GLU A 82 7.69 -5.66 -3.98
N TYR A 83 6.94 -4.77 -3.36
CA TYR A 83 7.50 -3.70 -2.54
C TYR A 83 7.42 -4.02 -1.06
N MET A 84 8.47 -3.62 -0.34
CA MET A 84 8.56 -3.69 1.11
C MET A 84 8.60 -2.28 1.69
N MET A 85 7.80 -2.05 2.72
CA MET A 85 7.86 -0.84 3.55
C MET A 85 8.67 -1.12 4.79
N TYR A 86 9.75 -0.36 4.98
CA TYR A 86 10.65 -0.44 6.12
C TYR A 86 10.39 0.73 7.04
N ILE A 87 10.17 0.47 8.32
CA ILE A 87 9.69 1.44 9.30
C ILE A 87 10.72 1.59 10.41
N GLU A 88 11.04 2.83 10.75
CA GLU A 88 11.77 3.22 11.93
C GLU A 88 10.79 3.66 13.02
N GLU A 89 10.97 3.13 14.22
CA GLU A 89 10.16 3.47 15.40
C GLU A 89 11.07 4.03 16.48
N VAL A 90 10.60 5.09 17.14
CA VAL A 90 11.24 5.66 18.33
C VAL A 90 10.29 5.48 19.50
N ASP A 91 10.71 4.81 20.55
CA ASP A 91 9.88 4.44 21.69
C ASP A 91 8.60 3.70 21.31
N GLY A 92 8.68 2.85 20.23
CA GLY A 92 7.56 2.09 19.70
C GLY A 92 6.58 2.90 18.84
N ILE A 93 6.87 4.17 18.55
CA ILE A 93 6.06 5.04 17.69
C ILE A 93 6.69 5.07 16.29
N PRO A 94 5.92 4.76 15.23
CA PRO A 94 6.39 4.90 13.85
C PRO A 94 6.72 6.36 13.54
N THR A 95 7.94 6.63 13.09
CA THR A 95 8.42 7.99 12.83
C THR A 95 8.73 8.24 11.37
N ARG A 96 9.49 7.36 10.75
CA ARG A 96 9.91 7.45 9.35
C ARG A 96 9.82 6.10 8.68
N PHE A 97 9.71 6.11 7.36
CA PHE A 97 9.72 4.90 6.54
C PHE A 97 10.37 5.17 5.20
N PHE A 98 10.72 4.09 4.52
CA PHE A 98 10.99 4.07 3.09
C PHE A 98 10.36 2.84 2.44
N VAL A 99 10.20 2.88 1.11
CA VAL A 99 9.60 1.79 0.33
C VAL A 99 10.55 1.42 -0.81
N THR A 100 10.84 0.14 -0.96
CA THR A 100 11.68 -0.37 -2.04
C THR A 100 11.31 -1.81 -2.40
N ASN A 101 11.61 -2.22 -3.63
CA ASN A 101 11.54 -3.61 -4.09
C ASN A 101 12.93 -4.25 -4.25
N HIS A 102 13.98 -3.57 -3.83
CA HIS A 102 15.34 -4.05 -3.90
C HIS A 102 15.84 -4.57 -2.55
N SER A 103 16.49 -5.72 -2.56
CA SER A 103 17.12 -6.29 -1.36
C SER A 103 18.31 -5.46 -0.86
N ASP A 104 19.08 -4.87 -1.78
CA ASP A 104 20.13 -3.90 -1.47
C ASP A 104 19.57 -2.48 -1.52
N TYR A 105 18.76 -2.15 -0.52
CA TYR A 105 18.12 -0.83 -0.44
C TYR A 105 19.14 0.31 -0.25
N LYS A 106 20.33 0.05 0.30
CA LYS A 106 21.35 1.09 0.46
C LYS A 106 21.92 1.54 -0.88
N ALA A 107 22.12 0.63 -1.83
CA ALA A 107 22.53 0.97 -3.18
C ALA A 107 21.44 1.71 -3.96
N GLU A 108 20.17 1.37 -3.74
CA GLU A 108 19.01 2.03 -4.36
C GLU A 108 18.73 3.42 -3.80
N ASN A 109 19.11 3.67 -2.55
CA ASN A 109 18.86 4.92 -1.85
C ASN A 109 17.37 5.33 -1.90
N PRO A 110 16.40 4.52 -1.39
CA PRO A 110 15.01 4.89 -1.37
C PRO A 110 14.77 6.14 -0.52
N ASP A 111 13.76 6.94 -0.88
CA ASP A 111 13.46 8.18 -0.16
C ASP A 111 12.91 7.88 1.24
N ILE A 112 13.53 8.45 2.26
CA ILE A 112 13.03 8.40 3.64
C ILE A 112 11.93 9.45 3.79
N ILE A 113 10.76 9.00 4.22
CA ILE A 113 9.56 9.80 4.38
C ILE A 113 9.14 9.79 5.86
N SER A 114 8.81 10.95 6.41
CA SER A 114 8.20 11.03 7.74
C SER A 114 6.72 10.68 7.66
N PHE A 115 6.22 9.87 8.59
CA PHE A 115 4.78 9.60 8.68
C PHE A 115 3.94 10.86 8.86
N LYS A 116 4.48 11.89 9.50
CA LYS A 116 3.81 13.19 9.68
C LYS A 116 3.60 13.94 8.36
N ASP A 117 4.38 13.61 7.33
CA ASP A 117 4.27 14.22 6.01
C ASP A 117 3.30 13.48 5.09
N VAL A 118 2.76 12.33 5.50
CA VAL A 118 1.73 11.61 4.75
C VAL A 118 0.37 12.28 4.99
N ILE A 119 -0.24 12.81 3.94
CA ILE A 119 -1.59 13.41 3.97
C ILE A 119 -2.63 12.30 3.99
N SER A 120 -2.57 11.40 2.99
CA SER A 120 -3.49 10.27 2.81
C SER A 120 -2.73 9.00 2.45
N CYS A 121 -3.29 7.87 2.81
CA CYS A 121 -2.82 6.54 2.40
C CYS A 121 -4.05 5.70 2.09
N ILE A 122 -4.15 5.22 0.86
CA ILE A 122 -5.29 4.43 0.39
C ILE A 122 -4.82 3.18 -0.34
N THR A 123 -5.59 2.12 -0.21
CA THR A 123 -5.47 0.93 -1.05
C THR A 123 -6.20 1.19 -2.37
N ASP A 124 -5.50 1.01 -3.48
CA ASP A 124 -6.03 1.08 -4.85
C ASP A 124 -5.89 -0.31 -5.49
N VAL A 125 -7.01 -0.88 -5.92
CA VAL A 125 -7.02 -2.21 -6.55
C VAL A 125 -7.44 -2.06 -8.00
N ASP A 126 -6.50 -2.27 -8.91
CA ASP A 126 -6.78 -2.33 -10.34
C ASP A 126 -7.33 -3.70 -10.70
N VAL A 127 -8.51 -3.72 -11.32
CA VAL A 127 -9.19 -4.97 -11.72
C VAL A 127 -9.41 -4.97 -13.22
N ARG A 128 -8.92 -6.01 -13.89
CA ARG A 128 -9.11 -6.23 -15.33
C ARG A 128 -9.82 -7.56 -15.55
N ASP A 129 -10.91 -7.53 -16.32
CA ASP A 129 -11.71 -8.71 -16.64
C ASP A 129 -11.34 -9.26 -18.00
N GLU A 130 -11.14 -10.58 -18.09
CA GLU A 130 -10.88 -11.32 -19.32
C GLU A 130 -11.91 -12.43 -19.47
N GLU A 131 -12.69 -12.43 -20.56
CA GLU A 131 -13.61 -13.53 -20.88
C GLU A 131 -12.83 -14.77 -21.34
N MET A 132 -13.11 -15.89 -20.70
CA MET A 132 -12.54 -17.18 -21.08
C MET A 132 -13.30 -17.78 -22.26
N LYS A 133 -12.56 -18.29 -23.24
CA LYS A 133 -13.13 -18.93 -24.43
C LYS A 133 -12.66 -20.38 -24.54
N GLN A 134 -13.48 -21.22 -25.17
CA GLN A 134 -13.18 -22.62 -25.46
C GLN A 134 -13.21 -22.88 -26.97
N ARG A 135 -12.55 -23.93 -27.42
CA ARG A 135 -12.65 -24.37 -28.82
C ARG A 135 -13.88 -25.27 -29.00
N ASN A 136 -14.70 -24.95 -29.98
CA ASN A 136 -15.79 -25.84 -30.41
C ASN A 136 -15.26 -26.99 -31.30
N SER A 137 -16.16 -27.90 -31.75
CA SER A 137 -15.82 -29.02 -32.62
C SER A 137 -15.24 -28.61 -33.97
N GLU A 138 -15.49 -27.39 -34.42
CA GLU A 138 -14.99 -26.79 -35.65
C GLU A 138 -13.66 -26.04 -35.48
N GLY A 139 -13.10 -26.04 -34.26
CA GLY A 139 -11.84 -25.37 -33.94
C GLY A 139 -11.95 -23.85 -33.68
N GLN A 140 -13.17 -23.29 -33.69
CA GLN A 140 -13.42 -21.88 -33.45
C GLN A 140 -13.43 -21.57 -31.92
N MET A 141 -12.95 -20.37 -31.54
CA MET A 141 -13.01 -19.91 -30.16
C MET A 141 -14.40 -19.34 -29.87
N VAL A 142 -15.12 -19.98 -28.92
CA VAL A 142 -16.48 -19.60 -28.50
C VAL A 142 -16.55 -19.40 -27.00
N SER A 143 -17.47 -18.58 -26.55
CA SER A 143 -17.73 -18.36 -25.12
C SER A 143 -18.22 -19.62 -24.41
N TYR A 144 -17.95 -19.76 -23.14
CA TYR A 144 -18.60 -20.76 -22.30
C TYR A 144 -20.09 -20.44 -22.11
N HIS A 145 -20.91 -21.44 -21.81
CA HIS A 145 -22.29 -21.30 -21.36
C HIS A 145 -22.50 -22.07 -20.06
N PRO A 146 -22.70 -21.39 -18.92
CA PRO A 146 -22.63 -19.93 -18.73
C PRO A 146 -21.23 -19.34 -18.99
N PRO A 147 -21.09 -18.05 -19.30
CA PRO A 147 -19.79 -17.42 -19.57
C PRO A 147 -18.88 -17.51 -18.34
N ARG A 148 -17.57 -17.55 -18.60
CA ARG A 148 -16.54 -17.61 -17.55
C ARG A 148 -15.58 -16.47 -17.72
N TYR A 149 -15.13 -15.89 -16.60
CA TYR A 149 -14.23 -14.76 -16.58
C TYR A 149 -13.03 -15.00 -15.68
N LYS A 150 -11.89 -14.42 -16.07
CA LYS A 150 -10.73 -14.21 -15.20
C LYS A 150 -10.72 -12.75 -14.77
N HIS A 151 -10.60 -12.54 -13.48
CA HIS A 151 -10.45 -11.22 -12.87
C HIS A 151 -9.01 -11.08 -12.39
N HIS A 152 -8.26 -10.22 -13.05
CA HIS A 152 -6.88 -9.91 -12.71
C HIS A 152 -6.87 -8.76 -11.70
N HIS A 153 -6.26 -8.97 -10.54
CA HIS A 153 -6.19 -7.98 -9.46
C HIS A 153 -4.75 -7.56 -9.21
N ASP A 154 -4.50 -6.27 -9.25
CA ASP A 154 -3.25 -5.64 -8.87
C ASP A 154 -3.49 -4.67 -7.71
N PHE A 155 -2.83 -4.95 -6.58
CA PHE A 155 -2.94 -4.16 -5.36
C PHE A 155 -1.86 -3.11 -5.32
N TYR A 156 -2.25 -1.86 -5.12
CA TYR A 156 -1.37 -0.72 -4.94
C TYR A 156 -1.65 -0.02 -3.62
N ILE A 157 -0.62 0.54 -3.04
CA ILE A 157 -0.74 1.61 -2.04
C ILE A 157 -0.43 2.92 -2.73
N LYS A 158 -1.30 3.89 -2.52
CA LYS A 158 -1.15 5.26 -2.99
C LYS A 158 -1.11 6.19 -1.77
N MET A 159 -0.06 7.00 -1.67
CA MET A 159 0.10 7.98 -0.59
C MET A 159 0.31 9.36 -1.15
N GLU A 160 -0.41 10.34 -0.63
CA GLU A 160 -0.13 11.76 -0.85
C GLU A 160 0.86 12.26 0.20
N ILE A 161 1.91 12.93 -0.26
CA ILE A 161 3.03 13.39 0.57
C ILE A 161 3.09 14.92 0.51
N ARG A 162 3.21 15.56 1.65
CA ARG A 162 3.50 17.00 1.79
C ARG A 162 4.97 17.24 2.14
N ASN A 163 5.39 18.48 2.02
CA ASN A 163 6.72 18.96 2.43
C ASN A 163 7.90 18.32 1.67
N ASN A 164 7.65 17.54 0.62
CA ASN A 164 8.70 17.10 -0.29
C ASN A 164 8.64 17.95 -1.56
N PRO A 165 9.72 18.66 -1.95
CA PRO A 165 9.70 19.56 -3.12
C PRO A 165 9.77 18.82 -4.45
N TYR A 166 10.01 17.51 -4.46
CA TYR A 166 10.28 16.75 -5.69
C TYR A 166 9.16 15.79 -6.07
N PHE A 167 8.33 15.38 -5.11
CA PHE A 167 7.16 14.56 -5.37
C PHE A 167 6.09 14.82 -4.28
N ASN A 168 4.83 14.70 -4.67
CA ASN A 168 3.68 14.85 -3.79
C ASN A 168 2.86 13.56 -3.68
N GLU A 169 3.27 12.52 -4.41
CA GLU A 169 2.60 11.22 -4.43
C GLU A 169 3.63 10.10 -4.57
N ILE A 170 3.38 8.99 -3.90
CA ILE A 170 4.04 7.71 -4.15
C ILE A 170 2.98 6.64 -4.39
N LYS A 171 3.20 5.81 -5.41
CA LYS A 171 2.34 4.66 -5.71
C LYS A 171 3.19 3.42 -5.95
N PHE A 172 2.95 2.36 -5.19
CA PHE A 172 3.73 1.13 -5.32
C PHE A 172 2.84 -0.11 -5.23
N ARG A 173 3.26 -1.16 -5.95
CA ARG A 173 2.53 -2.42 -6.06
C ARG A 173 2.88 -3.36 -4.89
N ILE A 174 1.88 -4.11 -4.42
CA ILE A 174 2.02 -5.04 -3.30
C ILE A 174 2.26 -6.48 -3.79
N ASN A 175 1.53 -6.92 -4.81
CA ASN A 175 1.68 -8.26 -5.40
C ASN A 175 2.71 -8.25 -6.53
N GLY A 176 3.58 -9.26 -6.58
CA GLY A 176 4.62 -9.40 -7.61
C GLY A 176 4.08 -9.82 -8.99
N SER A 177 2.95 -10.51 -9.02
CA SER A 177 2.25 -10.90 -10.24
C SER A 177 0.75 -10.78 -10.03
N ASP A 178 -0.02 -10.65 -11.11
CA ASP A 178 -1.49 -10.59 -11.09
C ASP A 178 -2.06 -11.70 -10.21
N ILE A 179 -3.07 -11.37 -9.42
CA ILE A 179 -3.88 -12.35 -8.69
C ILE A 179 -5.10 -12.62 -9.54
N ILE A 180 -5.25 -13.85 -10.01
CA ILE A 180 -6.28 -14.21 -11.00
C ILE A 180 -7.36 -15.03 -10.31
N LEU A 181 -8.57 -14.48 -10.22
CA LEU A 181 -9.75 -15.18 -9.70
C LEU A 181 -10.69 -15.52 -10.88
N GLU A 182 -11.16 -16.77 -10.94
CA GLU A 182 -12.10 -17.23 -11.97
C GLU A 182 -13.52 -17.26 -11.42
N THR A 183 -14.48 -16.75 -12.21
CA THR A 183 -15.91 -16.82 -11.91
C THR A 183 -16.67 -17.45 -13.06
N GLU A 184 -17.87 -17.99 -12.77
CA GLU A 184 -18.80 -18.57 -13.73
C GLU A 184 -20.17 -17.90 -13.56
N GLY A 185 -20.81 -17.51 -14.66
CA GLY A 185 -22.10 -16.85 -14.67
C GLY A 185 -22.07 -15.42 -15.21
N ASP A 186 -23.24 -14.82 -15.32
CA ASP A 186 -23.38 -13.45 -15.82
C ASP A 186 -22.86 -12.45 -14.77
N VAL A 187 -21.83 -11.71 -15.11
CA VAL A 187 -21.30 -10.58 -14.34
C VAL A 187 -22.17 -9.33 -14.53
N GLY A 188 -23.48 -9.53 -14.63
CA GLY A 188 -24.47 -8.44 -14.73
C GLY A 188 -24.42 -7.51 -13.54
N GLY A 189 -23.65 -6.45 -13.64
CA GLY A 189 -23.45 -5.43 -12.63
C GLY A 189 -22.06 -5.48 -11.99
N GLY A 190 -21.10 -4.90 -12.67
CA GLY A 190 -19.78 -4.49 -12.25
C GLY A 190 -19.22 -5.12 -10.98
N ILE A 191 -18.58 -6.29 -11.08
CA ILE A 191 -17.90 -6.95 -9.94
C ILE A 191 -16.84 -6.02 -9.31
N GLY A 192 -16.27 -5.10 -10.07
CA GLY A 192 -15.42 -4.04 -9.54
C GLY A 192 -16.06 -3.25 -8.40
N GLY A 193 -17.39 -3.01 -8.46
CA GLY A 193 -18.14 -2.36 -7.38
C GLY A 193 -18.39 -3.26 -6.17
N ALA A 194 -18.67 -4.55 -6.39
CA ALA A 194 -19.03 -5.46 -5.29
C ALA A 194 -17.79 -5.93 -4.49
N VAL A 195 -16.66 -6.13 -5.17
CA VAL A 195 -15.37 -6.46 -4.50
C VAL A 195 -14.86 -5.24 -3.71
N LEU A 196 -14.97 -4.05 -4.30
CA LEU A 196 -14.62 -2.81 -3.61
C LEU A 196 -15.51 -2.55 -2.38
N ALA A 197 -16.82 -2.77 -2.50
CA ALA A 197 -17.76 -2.63 -1.39
C ALA A 197 -17.49 -3.63 -0.25
N GLY A 198 -17.09 -4.87 -0.57
CA GLY A 198 -16.72 -5.87 0.43
C GLY A 198 -15.43 -5.52 1.19
N VAL A 199 -14.45 -4.95 0.53
CA VAL A 199 -13.20 -4.48 1.14
C VAL A 199 -13.44 -3.27 2.04
N LEU A 200 -14.28 -2.32 1.60
CA LEU A 200 -14.60 -1.12 2.38
C LEU A 200 -15.50 -1.39 3.60
N GLN A 201 -16.30 -2.47 3.59
CA GLN A 201 -17.21 -2.78 4.71
C GLN A 201 -16.65 -3.79 5.72
N GLY A 202 -15.39 -4.22 5.59
CA GLY A 202 -14.79 -5.17 6.53
C GLY A 202 -15.44 -6.57 6.53
N VAL A 203 -16.31 -6.85 5.56
CA VAL A 203 -16.97 -8.14 5.38
C VAL A 203 -16.04 -9.00 4.53
N GLY A 204 -15.49 -10.04 5.14
CA GLY A 204 -14.61 -10.98 4.45
C GLY A 204 -15.24 -11.49 3.15
N VAL A 205 -14.39 -11.81 2.20
CA VAL A 205 -14.55 -12.27 0.80
C VAL A 205 -15.74 -13.23 0.50
N SER A 206 -16.91 -12.97 1.03
CA SER A 206 -18.12 -13.78 0.81
C SER A 206 -18.85 -13.54 -0.50
N THR A 207 -18.42 -12.54 -1.29
CA THR A 207 -19.18 -12.11 -2.48
C THR A 207 -18.51 -12.36 -3.82
N VAL A 208 -17.31 -12.89 -3.86
CA VAL A 208 -16.82 -13.55 -5.07
C VAL A 208 -17.56 -14.88 -5.14
N GLY A 209 -18.53 -15.01 -5.99
CA GLY A 209 -19.57 -16.05 -6.05
C GLY A 209 -19.15 -17.46 -5.65
N ALA A 210 -20.06 -18.44 -5.62
CA ALA A 210 -19.88 -19.83 -5.15
C ALA A 210 -18.57 -20.55 -5.58
N GLN A 211 -17.78 -19.96 -6.46
CA GLN A 211 -16.49 -20.44 -6.92
C GLN A 211 -15.26 -19.83 -6.22
N ALA A 212 -15.43 -18.86 -5.33
CA ALA A 212 -14.30 -18.30 -4.55
C ALA A 212 -13.56 -19.38 -3.75
N ASN A 213 -14.26 -20.43 -3.37
CA ASN A 213 -13.72 -21.60 -2.67
C ASN A 213 -13.38 -22.76 -3.61
N SER A 214 -13.40 -22.58 -4.93
CA SER A 214 -12.99 -23.64 -5.86
C SER A 214 -11.51 -23.98 -5.66
N PRO A 215 -11.09 -25.25 -5.85
CA PRO A 215 -9.66 -25.62 -5.78
C PRO A 215 -8.78 -24.79 -6.72
N ARG A 216 -9.32 -24.32 -7.84
CA ARG A 216 -8.60 -23.44 -8.79
C ARG A 216 -8.26 -22.08 -8.19
N ASN A 217 -9.15 -21.51 -7.39
CA ASN A 217 -8.97 -20.20 -6.79
C ASN A 217 -8.33 -20.26 -5.39
N TYR A 218 -8.09 -21.42 -4.83
CA TYR A 218 -7.66 -21.54 -3.43
C TYR A 218 -6.34 -20.78 -3.14
N SER A 219 -5.33 -20.97 -3.99
CA SER A 219 -4.04 -20.28 -3.85
C SER A 219 -4.18 -18.78 -4.10
N GLU A 220 -4.94 -18.39 -5.10
CA GLU A 220 -5.16 -17.00 -5.49
C GLU A 220 -6.00 -16.26 -4.44
N ASN A 221 -7.03 -16.88 -3.87
CA ASN A 221 -7.79 -16.33 -2.76
C ASN A 221 -6.91 -16.09 -1.52
N ARG A 222 -5.98 -17.00 -1.25
CA ARG A 222 -5.02 -16.81 -0.16
C ARG A 222 -4.12 -15.59 -0.43
N ARG A 223 -3.57 -15.47 -1.65
CA ARG A 223 -2.76 -14.31 -2.05
C ARG A 223 -3.56 -13.00 -1.97
N TYR A 224 -4.80 -13.01 -2.44
CA TYR A 224 -5.72 -11.87 -2.33
C TYR A 224 -5.90 -11.41 -0.89
N THR A 225 -6.16 -12.37 0.01
CA THR A 225 -6.33 -12.10 1.45
C THR A 225 -5.03 -11.59 2.08
N GLU A 226 -3.88 -12.15 1.70
CA GLU A 226 -2.57 -11.70 2.16
C GLU A 226 -2.29 -10.25 1.71
N CYS A 227 -2.53 -9.92 0.44
CA CYS A 227 -2.36 -8.55 -0.08
C CYS A 227 -3.28 -7.55 0.62
N THR A 228 -4.56 -7.89 0.79
CA THR A 228 -5.52 -7.07 1.56
C THR A 228 -5.03 -6.83 2.99
N THR A 229 -4.48 -7.86 3.63
CA THR A 229 -3.93 -7.76 4.99
C THR A 229 -2.70 -6.87 5.04
N ILE A 230 -1.81 -6.97 4.05
CA ILE A 230 -0.62 -6.11 3.93
C ILE A 230 -1.04 -4.65 3.76
N CYS A 231 -1.98 -4.37 2.85
CA CYS A 231 -2.51 -3.02 2.63
C CYS A 231 -3.05 -2.41 3.93
N LYS A 232 -3.91 -3.13 4.65
CA LYS A 232 -4.45 -2.69 5.94
C LYS A 232 -3.37 -2.43 6.99
N LYS A 233 -2.32 -3.26 7.05
CA LYS A 233 -1.19 -3.04 7.95
C LYS A 233 -0.40 -1.77 7.61
N ILE A 234 -0.25 -1.45 6.32
CA ILE A 234 0.40 -0.22 5.87
C ILE A 234 -0.45 1.00 6.24
N GLU A 235 -1.75 0.97 5.94
CA GLU A 235 -2.68 2.04 6.30
C GLU A 235 -2.68 2.28 7.82
N GLN A 236 -2.73 1.22 8.62
CA GLN A 236 -2.65 1.32 10.08
C GLN A 236 -1.32 1.91 10.54
N ALA A 237 -0.19 1.49 9.98
CA ALA A 237 1.12 2.04 10.33
C ALA A 237 1.21 3.55 10.03
N VAL A 238 0.62 3.99 8.91
CA VAL A 238 0.53 5.41 8.56
C VAL A 238 -0.31 6.18 9.57
N GLU A 239 -1.49 5.67 9.94
CA GLU A 239 -2.34 6.32 10.93
C GLU A 239 -1.68 6.39 12.32
N ASP A 240 -1.02 5.31 12.76
CA ASP A 240 -0.28 5.27 14.02
C ASP A 240 0.85 6.30 14.03
N GLY A 241 1.63 6.36 12.95
CA GLY A 241 2.73 7.33 12.82
C GLY A 241 2.25 8.77 12.74
N LYS A 242 1.16 9.05 12.03
CA LYS A 242 0.54 10.39 11.96
C LYS A 242 0.06 10.86 13.33
N ARG A 243 -0.51 9.97 14.14
CA ARG A 243 -1.02 10.27 15.48
C ARG A 243 0.07 10.27 16.54
N GLY A 244 1.25 9.73 16.27
CA GLY A 244 2.28 9.50 17.27
C GLY A 244 1.87 8.44 18.28
N VAL A 245 1.09 7.43 17.85
CA VAL A 245 0.61 6.33 18.69
C VAL A 245 1.65 5.23 18.70
N LEU A 246 1.86 4.60 19.85
CA LEU A 246 2.70 3.41 19.96
C LEU A 246 2.22 2.35 18.95
N SER A 247 3.14 1.86 18.15
CA SER A 247 2.88 0.68 17.32
C SER A 247 2.41 -0.43 18.25
N ALA A 248 1.27 -1.05 17.92
CA ALA A 248 0.82 -2.23 18.67
C ALA A 248 1.84 -3.36 18.45
N ALA A 249 2.98 -3.28 19.14
CA ALA A 249 3.75 -4.46 19.43
C ALA A 249 2.76 -5.44 20.06
N VAL A 250 2.75 -6.67 19.60
CA VAL A 250 2.09 -7.78 20.29
C VAL A 250 2.68 -7.78 21.71
N THR A 251 2.09 -7.00 22.60
CA THR A 251 2.34 -7.15 24.02
C THR A 251 1.84 -8.55 24.32
N PRO A 252 2.68 -9.48 24.80
CA PRO A 252 2.15 -10.70 25.39
C PRO A 252 1.14 -10.22 26.42
N ALA A 253 -0.09 -10.69 26.29
CA ALA A 253 -1.18 -10.29 27.17
C ALA A 253 -0.63 -10.30 28.61
N ALA A 254 -0.49 -9.14 29.23
CA ALA A 254 -0.16 -9.05 30.63
C ALA A 254 -1.21 -9.92 31.35
N PRO A 255 -0.81 -10.74 32.31
CA PRO A 255 -1.75 -11.59 33.00
C PRO A 255 -2.89 -10.70 33.51
N VAL A 256 -4.10 -11.01 33.04
CA VAL A 256 -5.31 -10.31 33.40
C VAL A 256 -5.36 -10.33 34.94
N GLN A 257 -5.04 -9.22 35.57
CA GLN A 257 -5.30 -9.06 36.98
C GLN A 257 -6.82 -9.21 37.15
N PRO A 258 -7.29 -10.03 38.09
CA PRO A 258 -8.72 -10.21 38.30
C PRO A 258 -9.34 -8.83 38.52
N VAL A 259 -10.26 -8.47 37.63
CA VAL A 259 -11.05 -7.23 37.74
C VAL A 259 -11.67 -7.29 39.14
N GLN A 260 -11.26 -6.40 40.03
CA GLN A 260 -11.94 -6.22 41.30
C GLN A 260 -13.38 -5.85 40.96
N GLU A 261 -14.31 -6.76 41.23
CA GLU A 261 -15.73 -6.47 41.09
C GLU A 261 -16.02 -5.21 41.91
N ALA A 262 -16.62 -4.23 41.29
CA ALA A 262 -17.11 -3.04 41.96
C ALA A 262 -18.04 -3.50 43.10
N PRO A 263 -18.00 -2.93 44.28
CA PRO A 263 -18.81 -3.34 45.41
C PRO A 263 -20.29 -3.29 44.99
N LYS A 264 -20.96 -4.46 45.08
CA LYS A 264 -22.39 -4.59 44.72
C LYS A 264 -23.21 -3.67 45.61
N PRO A 265 -24.16 -2.90 45.07
CA PRO A 265 -24.99 -2.02 45.86
C PRO A 265 -25.75 -2.81 46.93
N LYS A 266 -25.72 -2.35 48.14
CA LYS A 266 -26.42 -3.02 49.28
C LYS A 266 -27.94 -2.83 49.23
N PHE A 267 -28.43 -1.88 48.44
CA PHE A 267 -29.86 -1.57 48.33
C PHE A 267 -30.22 -1.31 46.86
N CYS A 268 -31.47 -1.65 46.49
CA CYS A 268 -32.00 -1.38 45.18
C CYS A 268 -32.13 0.14 44.94
N PRO A 269 -31.53 0.75 43.91
CA PRO A 269 -31.62 2.17 43.65
C PRO A 269 -33.02 2.65 43.26
N ASN A 270 -33.94 1.74 42.89
CA ASN A 270 -35.29 2.08 42.49
C ASN A 270 -36.31 2.04 43.65
N CYS A 271 -36.22 1.07 44.56
CA CYS A 271 -37.20 0.92 45.62
C CYS A 271 -36.59 0.92 47.04
N GLY A 272 -35.27 1.06 47.19
CA GLY A 272 -34.61 1.10 48.49
C GLY A 272 -34.56 -0.23 49.27
N ALA A 273 -35.13 -1.32 48.74
CA ALA A 273 -35.11 -2.62 49.43
C ALA A 273 -33.70 -3.19 49.54
N PRO A 274 -33.36 -3.95 50.60
CA PRO A 274 -32.07 -4.64 50.69
C PRO A 274 -31.86 -5.55 49.48
N TYR A 275 -30.63 -5.54 48.93
CA TYR A 275 -30.29 -6.37 47.75
C TYR A 275 -29.38 -7.50 48.16
N GLU A 276 -29.87 -8.72 48.01
CA GLU A 276 -29.17 -9.94 48.38
C GLU A 276 -28.45 -10.64 47.21
N GLY A 277 -28.41 -9.97 46.01
CA GLY A 277 -27.77 -10.47 44.81
C GLY A 277 -28.78 -10.95 43.75
N GLY A 278 -28.32 -10.99 42.49
CA GLY A 278 -29.11 -11.40 41.31
C GLY A 278 -29.13 -10.36 40.21
N LYS A 279 -29.76 -10.65 39.05
CA LYS A 279 -29.84 -9.71 37.94
C LYS A 279 -31.00 -8.72 38.04
N PHE A 280 -31.90 -8.94 38.97
CA PHE A 280 -33.11 -8.14 39.19
C PHE A 280 -33.41 -8.01 40.66
N CYS A 281 -33.96 -6.89 41.09
CA CYS A 281 -34.46 -6.70 42.44
C CYS A 281 -35.68 -7.56 42.71
N GLN A 282 -35.63 -8.37 43.78
CA GLN A 282 -36.74 -9.29 44.14
C GLN A 282 -37.99 -8.58 44.60
N ASN A 283 -37.88 -7.32 45.02
CA ASN A 283 -39.02 -6.54 45.51
C ASN A 283 -39.73 -5.74 44.44
N CYS A 284 -39.03 -5.17 43.45
CA CYS A 284 -39.62 -4.29 42.42
C CYS A 284 -39.33 -4.73 40.98
N GLY A 285 -38.58 -5.80 40.75
CA GLY A 285 -38.28 -6.32 39.43
C GLY A 285 -37.27 -5.47 38.62
N SER A 286 -36.74 -4.35 39.14
CA SER A 286 -35.77 -3.52 38.43
C SER A 286 -34.46 -4.25 38.21
N LYS A 287 -33.84 -4.04 37.04
CA LYS A 287 -32.52 -4.58 36.72
C LYS A 287 -31.46 -3.89 37.58
N MET A 288 -30.60 -4.71 38.20
CA MET A 288 -29.54 -4.27 39.11
C MET A 288 -28.19 -4.19 38.36
#